data_7645b4e32ba0b949516d01766a9260aa
#
_entry.id   7645b4e32ba0b949516d01766a9260aa
#
_cell.length_a   1.000
_cell.length_b   1.000
_cell.length_c   1.000
_cell.angle_alpha   90.00
_cell.angle_beta   90.00
_cell.angle_gamma   90.00
#
_symmetry.space_group_name_H-M   'P 1'
#
loop_
_entity.id
_entity.type
_entity.pdbx_description
1 polymer ?
#
loop_
_entity_poly.entity_id
_entity_poly.type
_entity_poly.pdbx_seq_one_letter_code
_entity_poly.pdbx_strand_id
1 'polypeptide(L)'
;PADADFTLEDAVYTVGSKFKQRFMMRKDVNGTEDYVLGNYQWNVETNKWQGFKAWKYWYQDAYPHDNQALPTSNACDGCHFTGFMSTGKRVQPGISCESCHGPSSQHVENPDSKVYVASQNDPVRQTEVCLQCHMRNRDIRLKDHNMSEIYADAKDYPFGFEAGRALSAYKLPAPFTMGQETKEFYANGAAKKNRTQGNEFVNSIKAKHGITCVNCHNPHTLAPTA
;
A
#
# COMPACT_ATOMS: atom_id res chain seq x y z
N PRO A 1 -23.29 10.29 8.86
CA PRO A 1 -24.41 9.36 9.04
C PRO A 1 -24.70 9.15 10.52
N ALA A 2 -25.98 8.90 10.86
CA ALA A 2 -26.38 8.81 12.27
C ALA A 2 -25.81 7.58 13.01
N ASP A 3 -25.38 6.56 12.26
CA ASP A 3 -24.78 5.32 12.75
C ASP A 3 -23.25 5.27 12.49
N ALA A 4 -22.63 6.41 12.22
CA ALA A 4 -21.16 6.49 12.17
C ALA A 4 -20.57 6.24 13.55
N ASP A 5 -19.48 5.45 13.60
CA ASP A 5 -18.72 5.17 14.82
C ASP A 5 -17.66 6.24 15.15
N PHE A 6 -17.71 7.35 14.41
CA PHE A 6 -16.79 8.48 14.56
C PHE A 6 -17.46 9.80 14.12
N THR A 7 -16.91 10.91 14.56
CA THR A 7 -17.15 12.25 14.02
C THR A 7 -15.97 12.70 13.17
N LEU A 8 -16.10 13.78 12.41
CA LEU A 8 -14.98 14.34 11.66
C LEU A 8 -13.89 14.92 12.57
N GLU A 9 -14.25 15.28 13.79
CA GLU A 9 -13.31 15.78 14.81
C GLU A 9 -12.43 14.66 15.37
N ASP A 10 -12.89 13.41 15.34
CA ASP A 10 -12.12 12.24 15.74
C ASP A 10 -11.07 11.84 14.69
N ALA A 11 -11.24 12.32 13.46
CA ALA A 11 -10.36 11.95 12.35
C ALA A 11 -9.01 12.67 12.42
N VAL A 12 -7.96 11.90 12.65
CA VAL A 12 -6.58 12.43 12.67
C VAL A 12 -6.01 12.53 11.26
N TYR A 13 -6.33 11.57 10.40
CA TYR A 13 -5.88 11.54 9.02
C TYR A 13 -7.00 11.13 8.08
N THR A 14 -6.85 11.55 6.81
CA THR A 14 -7.70 11.11 5.71
C THR A 14 -6.89 10.32 4.71
N VAL A 15 -7.38 9.16 4.30
CA VAL A 15 -6.76 8.30 3.28
C VAL A 15 -7.57 8.37 2.00
N GLY A 16 -6.88 8.75 0.91
CA GLY A 16 -7.50 8.95 -0.40
C GLY A 16 -8.00 10.36 -0.60
N SER A 17 -8.06 10.79 -1.88
CA SER A 17 -8.44 12.16 -2.22
C SER A 17 -9.33 12.24 -3.46
N LYS A 18 -9.11 11.39 -4.47
CA LYS A 18 -9.72 11.55 -5.79
C LYS A 18 -11.08 10.84 -5.93
N PHE A 19 -11.21 9.64 -5.40
CA PHE A 19 -12.42 8.83 -5.58
C PHE A 19 -13.16 8.60 -4.27
N LYS A 20 -12.44 8.20 -3.24
CA LYS A 20 -12.98 7.91 -1.90
C LYS A 20 -12.03 8.41 -0.85
N GLN A 21 -12.59 8.92 0.25
CA GLN A 21 -11.85 9.32 1.44
C GLN A 21 -12.28 8.45 2.61
N ARG A 22 -11.31 7.90 3.32
CA ARG A 22 -11.49 7.17 4.56
C ARG A 22 -10.83 7.94 5.69
N PHE A 23 -11.36 7.78 6.87
CA PHE A 23 -10.96 8.56 8.04
C PHE A 23 -10.27 7.64 9.03
N MET A 24 -9.08 8.03 9.46
CA MET A 24 -8.30 7.31 10.45
C MET A 24 -8.50 7.96 11.82
N MET A 25 -8.96 7.19 12.78
CA MET A 25 -9.09 7.61 14.17
C MET A 25 -8.02 6.94 15.00
N ARG A 26 -7.55 7.67 16.00
CA ARG A 26 -6.61 7.15 17.01
C ARG A 26 -7.31 6.13 17.89
N LYS A 27 -6.64 5.02 18.16
CA LYS A 27 -7.14 3.96 19.04
C LYS A 27 -5.99 3.26 19.75
N ASP A 28 -6.23 2.83 20.98
CA ASP A 28 -5.36 1.85 21.61
C ASP A 28 -5.68 0.46 21.02
N VAL A 29 -4.66 -0.19 20.51
CA VAL A 29 -4.72 -1.55 19.99
C VAL A 29 -3.74 -2.41 20.78
N ASN A 30 -4.26 -3.20 21.70
CA ASN A 30 -3.47 -4.07 22.56
C ASN A 30 -2.37 -3.33 23.36
N GLY A 31 -2.68 -2.17 23.94
CA GLY A 31 -1.75 -1.36 24.71
C GLY A 31 -0.78 -0.53 23.87
N THR A 32 -0.99 -0.45 22.56
CA THR A 32 -0.18 0.37 21.65
C THR A 32 -1.08 1.35 20.91
N GLU A 33 -0.69 2.63 20.88
CA GLU A 33 -1.40 3.61 20.08
C GLU A 33 -1.22 3.33 18.59
N ASP A 34 -2.34 3.19 17.90
CA ASP A 34 -2.40 3.01 16.45
C ASP A 34 -3.61 3.77 15.88
N TYR A 35 -3.88 3.59 14.60
CA TYR A 35 -5.06 4.13 13.94
C TYR A 35 -5.95 3.02 13.40
N VAL A 36 -7.24 3.31 13.34
CA VAL A 36 -8.26 2.43 12.73
C VAL A 36 -9.12 3.23 11.76
N LEU A 37 -9.70 2.55 10.79
CA LEU A 37 -10.61 3.19 9.84
C LEU A 37 -12.05 3.16 10.38
N GLY A 38 -12.75 4.27 10.24
CA GLY A 38 -14.16 4.38 10.57
C GLY A 38 -15.07 3.54 9.67
N ASN A 39 -16.28 3.33 10.14
CA ASN A 39 -17.29 2.52 9.44
C ASN A 39 -17.95 3.22 8.24
N TYR A 40 -17.55 4.45 7.92
CA TYR A 40 -17.98 5.21 6.74
C TYR A 40 -16.82 5.79 5.96
N GLN A 41 -17.04 5.94 4.67
CA GLN A 41 -16.14 6.64 3.74
C GLN A 41 -16.93 7.68 2.95
N TRP A 42 -16.26 8.75 2.57
CA TRP A 42 -16.81 9.74 1.65
C TRP A 42 -16.52 9.35 0.21
N ASN A 43 -17.53 9.32 -0.63
CA ASN A 43 -17.38 9.16 -2.07
C ASN A 43 -17.30 10.55 -2.71
N VAL A 44 -16.12 10.89 -3.20
CA VAL A 44 -15.82 12.23 -3.75
C VAL A 44 -16.60 12.48 -5.04
N GLU A 45 -16.75 11.46 -5.88
CA GLU A 45 -17.44 11.57 -7.17
C GLU A 45 -18.93 11.85 -7.01
N THR A 46 -19.57 11.16 -6.07
CA THR A 46 -21.02 11.29 -5.85
C THR A 46 -21.39 12.25 -4.73
N ASN A 47 -20.41 12.79 -4.01
CA ASN A 47 -20.60 13.63 -2.82
C ASN A 47 -21.54 12.99 -1.78
N LYS A 48 -21.34 11.71 -1.49
CA LYS A 48 -22.18 10.95 -0.55
C LYS A 48 -21.36 10.11 0.40
N TRP A 49 -21.86 9.99 1.61
CA TRP A 49 -21.39 8.99 2.56
C TRP A 49 -21.79 7.59 2.12
N GLN A 50 -20.86 6.66 2.27
CA GLN A 50 -21.07 5.24 2.00
C GLN A 50 -20.55 4.43 3.18
N GLY A 51 -21.30 3.41 3.58
CA GLY A 51 -20.85 2.47 4.59
C GLY A 51 -19.54 1.80 4.17
N PHE A 52 -18.60 1.74 5.09
CA PHE A 52 -17.33 1.06 4.91
C PHE A 52 -17.12 0.08 6.05
N LYS A 53 -17.46 -1.16 5.80
CA LYS A 53 -17.31 -2.23 6.80
C LYS A 53 -15.97 -2.91 6.61
N ALA A 54 -14.88 -2.24 7.03
CA ALA A 54 -13.51 -2.75 6.92
C ALA A 54 -13.39 -4.16 7.50
N TRP A 55 -13.96 -4.39 8.67
CA TRP A 55 -13.98 -5.69 9.34
C TRP A 55 -14.69 -6.77 8.52
N LYS A 56 -15.81 -6.45 7.83
CA LYS A 56 -16.58 -7.42 7.06
C LYS A 56 -15.90 -7.83 5.76
N TYR A 57 -15.18 -6.92 5.11
CA TYR A 57 -14.65 -7.16 3.78
C TYR A 57 -13.22 -7.64 3.78
N TRP A 58 -12.46 -7.41 4.84
CA TRP A 58 -11.02 -7.63 4.83
C TRP A 58 -10.53 -8.68 5.81
N TYR A 59 -11.27 -8.95 6.91
CA TYR A 59 -10.70 -9.64 8.05
C TYR A 59 -11.61 -10.66 8.75
N GLN A 60 -12.70 -11.07 8.14
CA GLN A 60 -13.71 -11.95 8.78
C GLN A 60 -13.13 -13.22 9.40
N ASP A 61 -12.10 -13.80 8.77
CA ASP A 61 -11.53 -15.08 9.18
C ASP A 61 -10.24 -14.92 10.00
N ALA A 62 -9.58 -13.76 9.91
CA ALA A 62 -8.27 -13.52 10.50
C ALA A 62 -8.31 -12.79 11.84
N TYR A 63 -9.38 -12.07 12.10
CA TYR A 63 -9.60 -11.33 13.34
C TYR A 63 -10.99 -11.63 13.87
N PRO A 64 -11.22 -12.83 14.43
CA PRO A 64 -12.53 -13.25 14.93
C PRO A 64 -12.96 -12.51 16.18
N HIS A 65 -12.12 -11.68 16.76
CA HIS A 65 -12.31 -11.10 18.07
C HIS A 65 -12.71 -9.63 17.97
N ASP A 66 -13.87 -9.32 18.47
CA ASP A 66 -14.26 -8.04 19.08
C ASP A 66 -14.57 -6.87 18.16
N ASN A 67 -15.04 -7.06 16.93
CA ASN A 67 -15.38 -5.94 16.04
C ASN A 67 -14.25 -4.92 15.87
N GLN A 68 -13.01 -5.30 16.11
CA GLN A 68 -11.89 -4.39 16.01
C GLN A 68 -11.51 -4.20 14.55
N ALA A 69 -11.54 -2.95 14.12
CA ALA A 69 -10.95 -2.58 12.84
C ALA A 69 -9.46 -2.91 12.87
N LEU A 70 -8.95 -3.46 11.77
CA LEU A 70 -7.52 -3.72 11.63
C LEU A 70 -6.73 -2.43 11.83
N PRO A 71 -5.64 -2.45 12.61
CA PRO A 71 -4.73 -1.33 12.71
C PRO A 71 -4.21 -0.90 11.34
N THR A 72 -4.18 0.39 11.09
CA THR A 72 -3.70 0.91 9.79
C THR A 72 -2.23 0.58 9.56
N SER A 73 -1.46 0.42 10.65
CA SER A 73 -0.09 -0.07 10.61
C SER A 73 0.10 -1.41 9.90
N ASN A 74 -0.93 -2.25 9.85
CA ASN A 74 -0.86 -3.54 9.17
C ASN A 74 -1.24 -3.48 7.69
N ALA A 75 -2.12 -2.55 7.29
CA ALA A 75 -2.70 -2.58 5.95
C ALA A 75 -2.52 -1.30 5.12
N CYS A 76 -2.30 -0.16 5.77
CA CYS A 76 -2.38 1.15 5.13
C CYS A 76 -1.07 1.93 5.16
N ASP A 77 -0.42 1.97 6.33
CA ASP A 77 0.60 2.97 6.63
C ASP A 77 1.85 2.85 5.78
N GLY A 78 2.25 1.63 5.41
CA GLY A 78 3.38 1.43 4.50
C GLY A 78 3.24 2.18 3.17
N CYS A 79 2.00 2.32 2.67
CA CYS A 79 1.71 2.98 1.41
C CYS A 79 1.16 4.41 1.58
N HIS A 80 0.81 4.84 2.79
CA HIS A 80 0.16 6.12 3.05
C HIS A 80 0.92 7.05 3.99
N PHE A 81 2.05 6.58 4.54
CA PHE A 81 2.98 7.40 5.32
C PHE A 81 4.41 7.23 4.82
N THR A 82 5.08 8.33 4.55
CA THR A 82 6.52 8.34 4.28
C THR A 82 7.28 7.84 5.50
N GLY A 83 8.30 7.01 5.27
CA GLY A 83 9.13 6.42 6.31
C GLY A 83 8.56 5.15 6.94
N PHE A 84 7.25 4.92 6.91
CA PHE A 84 6.65 3.78 7.60
C PHE A 84 7.04 2.43 6.98
N MET A 85 7.13 2.39 5.66
CA MET A 85 7.52 1.17 4.93
C MET A 85 8.86 0.60 5.43
N SER A 86 9.87 1.43 5.56
CA SER A 86 11.22 1.03 5.92
C SER A 86 11.46 0.94 7.44
N THR A 87 10.85 1.82 8.23
CA THR A 87 11.22 2.00 9.64
C THR A 87 10.11 1.66 10.63
N GLY A 88 8.86 1.54 10.17
CA GLY A 88 7.68 1.43 11.03
C GLY A 88 7.28 2.75 11.71
N LYS A 89 7.89 3.87 11.33
CA LYS A 89 7.56 5.19 11.89
C LYS A 89 6.82 6.04 10.86
N ARG A 90 5.72 6.65 11.28
CA ARG A 90 4.94 7.62 10.49
C ARG A 90 5.67 8.97 10.50
N VAL A 91 6.70 9.11 9.67
CA VAL A 91 7.53 10.33 9.61
C VAL A 91 6.71 11.48 9.05
N GLN A 92 5.96 11.23 7.97
CA GLN A 92 5.14 12.22 7.32
C GLN A 92 3.88 11.58 6.71
N PRO A 93 2.69 12.16 6.87
CA PRO A 93 1.50 11.69 6.17
C PRO A 93 1.63 11.90 4.66
N GLY A 94 1.16 10.94 3.89
CA GLY A 94 1.26 10.93 2.43
C GLY A 94 2.61 10.44 1.91
N ILE A 95 2.79 10.56 0.60
CA ILE A 95 3.98 10.13 -0.12
C ILE A 95 4.82 11.35 -0.45
N SER A 96 6.03 11.40 0.09
CA SER A 96 7.02 12.43 -0.19
C SER A 96 8.22 11.86 -0.96
N CYS A 97 9.19 12.70 -1.24
CA CYS A 97 10.42 12.35 -1.97
C CYS A 97 11.09 11.09 -1.42
N GLU A 98 11.18 10.97 -0.12
CA GLU A 98 11.88 9.86 0.55
C GLU A 98 11.19 8.50 0.38
N SER A 99 9.91 8.47 0.06
CA SER A 99 9.21 7.21 -0.26
C SER A 99 9.76 6.53 -1.52
N CYS A 100 10.32 7.32 -2.44
CA CYS A 100 10.89 6.83 -3.70
C CYS A 100 12.42 6.95 -3.77
N HIS A 101 12.98 7.93 -3.10
CA HIS A 101 14.41 8.24 -3.12
C HIS A 101 15.16 7.78 -1.87
N GLY A 102 14.46 7.23 -0.88
CA GLY A 102 15.05 6.84 0.40
C GLY A 102 15.37 8.04 1.29
N PRO A 103 15.96 7.81 2.47
CA PRO A 103 16.31 8.86 3.43
C PRO A 103 17.22 9.91 2.79
N SER A 104 16.88 11.19 2.95
CA SER A 104 17.55 12.29 2.25
C SER A 104 18.13 13.36 3.17
N SER A 105 18.18 13.16 4.48
CA SER A 105 18.74 14.13 5.44
C SER A 105 20.16 14.55 5.08
N GLN A 106 21.05 13.62 4.74
CA GLN A 106 22.41 13.94 4.32
C GLN A 106 22.46 14.76 3.03
N HIS A 107 21.55 14.52 2.10
CA HIS A 107 21.44 15.30 0.88
C HIS A 107 20.94 16.74 1.14
N VAL A 108 20.03 16.90 2.10
CA VAL A 108 19.56 18.23 2.51
C VAL A 108 20.69 19.06 3.16
N GLU A 109 21.51 18.40 3.99
CA GLU A 109 22.66 19.05 4.64
C GLU A 109 23.84 19.29 3.67
N ASN A 110 24.04 18.35 2.74
CA ASN A 110 25.07 18.41 1.71
C ASN A 110 24.49 17.94 0.36
N PRO A 111 24.09 18.88 -0.53
CA PRO A 111 23.50 18.56 -1.82
C PRO A 111 24.34 17.67 -2.75
N ASP A 112 25.65 17.59 -2.52
CA ASP A 112 26.53 16.69 -3.28
C ASP A 112 26.44 15.23 -2.82
N SER A 113 25.85 14.96 -1.67
CA SER A 113 25.61 13.58 -1.22
C SER A 113 24.56 12.89 -2.10
N LYS A 114 24.79 11.60 -2.36
CA LYS A 114 23.91 10.84 -3.27
C LYS A 114 22.63 10.37 -2.58
N VAL A 115 21.51 10.56 -3.23
CA VAL A 115 20.24 9.86 -2.96
C VAL A 115 20.02 8.77 -4.01
N TYR A 116 19.15 7.83 -3.72
CA TYR A 116 18.75 6.84 -4.71
C TYR A 116 18.01 7.51 -5.88
N VAL A 117 18.45 7.21 -7.10
CA VAL A 117 17.83 7.70 -8.34
C VAL A 117 17.42 6.50 -9.18
N ALA A 118 16.10 6.24 -9.24
CA ALA A 118 15.55 5.08 -9.92
C ALA A 118 15.99 4.96 -11.39
N SER A 119 16.05 6.08 -12.12
CA SER A 119 16.44 6.12 -13.52
C SER A 119 17.90 5.67 -13.80
N GLN A 120 18.74 5.61 -12.78
CA GLN A 120 20.12 5.12 -12.89
C GLN A 120 20.23 3.60 -12.69
N ASN A 121 19.11 2.92 -12.46
CA ASN A 121 19.05 1.49 -12.22
C ASN A 121 18.45 0.76 -13.41
N ASP A 122 18.51 -0.56 -13.35
CA ASP A 122 17.85 -1.41 -14.33
C ASP A 122 16.31 -1.26 -14.26
N PRO A 123 15.60 -1.61 -15.36
CA PRO A 123 14.13 -1.43 -15.42
C PRO A 123 13.35 -2.12 -14.30
N VAL A 124 13.86 -3.23 -13.78
CA VAL A 124 13.21 -3.96 -12.69
C VAL A 124 13.26 -3.12 -11.42
N ARG A 125 14.44 -2.62 -11.05
CA ARG A 125 14.62 -1.77 -9.85
C ARG A 125 13.85 -0.46 -9.95
N GLN A 126 13.83 0.16 -11.15
CA GLN A 126 13.00 1.35 -11.39
C GLN A 126 11.52 1.06 -11.10
N THR A 127 11.03 -0.06 -11.60
CA THR A 127 9.62 -0.46 -11.43
C THR A 127 9.31 -0.80 -9.98
N GLU A 128 10.19 -1.49 -9.26
CA GLU A 128 10.01 -1.91 -7.88
C GLU A 128 9.73 -0.76 -6.91
N VAL A 129 10.25 0.44 -7.20
CA VAL A 129 9.91 1.64 -6.42
C VAL A 129 8.41 1.94 -6.45
N CYS A 130 7.76 1.72 -7.57
CA CYS A 130 6.30 1.88 -7.69
C CYS A 130 5.55 0.69 -7.07
N LEU A 131 6.10 -0.51 -7.27
CA LEU A 131 5.47 -1.75 -6.85
C LEU A 131 5.39 -1.91 -5.33
N GLN A 132 6.20 -1.22 -4.55
CA GLN A 132 6.10 -1.24 -3.09
C GLN A 132 4.68 -0.88 -2.61
N CYS A 133 3.98 0.00 -3.35
CA CYS A 133 2.62 0.43 -3.04
C CYS A 133 1.58 -0.09 -4.06
N HIS A 134 1.93 -0.18 -5.34
CA HIS A 134 1.01 -0.49 -6.44
C HIS A 134 0.93 -1.99 -6.80
N MET A 135 1.29 -2.87 -5.89
CA MET A 135 1.18 -4.33 -6.07
C MET A 135 0.49 -4.99 -4.89
N ARG A 136 -0.41 -5.93 -5.16
CA ARG A 136 -0.90 -6.86 -4.15
C ARG A 136 0.18 -7.87 -3.81
N ASN A 137 0.45 -8.00 -2.55
CA ASN A 137 1.49 -8.88 -2.06
C ASN A 137 1.12 -9.47 -0.69
N ARG A 138 1.95 -10.37 -0.21
CA ARG A 138 1.82 -11.05 1.07
C ARG A 138 3.11 -10.89 1.84
N ASP A 139 3.01 -10.97 3.14
CA ASP A 139 4.18 -11.04 4.03
C ASP A 139 5.07 -12.22 3.60
N ILE A 140 6.37 -11.99 3.52
CA ILE A 140 7.32 -13.02 3.09
C ILE A 140 7.35 -14.22 4.04
N ARG A 141 7.00 -14.04 5.29
CA ARG A 141 6.90 -15.11 6.29
C ARG A 141 5.82 -16.14 5.94
N LEU A 142 4.86 -15.77 5.09
CA LEU A 142 3.81 -16.67 4.61
C LEU A 142 4.27 -17.60 3.47
N LYS A 143 5.54 -17.55 3.07
CA LYS A 143 6.09 -18.38 1.99
C LYS A 143 5.92 -19.88 2.26
N ASP A 144 6.15 -20.28 3.49
CA ASP A 144 6.19 -21.67 3.93
C ASP A 144 4.96 -22.07 4.77
N HIS A 145 3.97 -21.18 4.89
CA HIS A 145 2.78 -21.39 5.72
C HIS A 145 1.49 -21.43 4.90
N ASN A 146 0.58 -22.29 5.30
CA ASN A 146 -0.77 -22.28 4.80
C ASN A 146 -1.43 -20.94 5.10
N MET A 147 -2.22 -20.41 4.17
CA MET A 147 -2.88 -19.11 4.25
C MET A 147 -3.80 -18.91 5.46
N SER A 148 -4.04 -19.95 6.25
CA SER A 148 -4.86 -19.92 7.45
C SER A 148 -4.12 -19.35 8.68
N GLU A 149 -2.79 -19.31 8.66
CA GLU A 149 -2.01 -18.72 9.73
C GLU A 149 -1.66 -17.27 9.38
N ILE A 150 -2.59 -16.36 9.62
CA ILE A 150 -2.31 -14.93 9.51
C ILE A 150 -1.70 -14.49 10.83
N TYR A 151 -0.45 -14.10 10.79
CA TYR A 151 0.20 -13.47 11.93
C TYR A 151 -0.50 -12.16 12.25
N ALA A 152 -0.78 -11.91 13.52
CA ALA A 152 -1.44 -10.68 13.97
C ALA A 152 -0.67 -9.40 13.58
N ASP A 153 0.64 -9.53 13.35
CA ASP A 153 1.54 -8.45 12.92
C ASP A 153 1.88 -8.49 11.43
N ALA A 154 1.27 -9.40 10.65
CA ALA A 154 1.52 -9.50 9.22
C ALA A 154 1.15 -8.20 8.50
N LYS A 155 2.03 -7.74 7.63
CA LYS A 155 1.85 -6.50 6.86
C LYS A 155 1.35 -6.79 5.45
N ASP A 156 0.37 -6.00 5.01
CA ASP A 156 -0.17 -6.04 3.63
C ASP A 156 0.75 -5.36 2.59
N TYR A 157 1.98 -5.05 2.97
CA TYR A 157 2.98 -4.33 2.18
C TYR A 157 4.39 -4.83 2.50
N PRO A 158 5.41 -4.52 1.69
CA PRO A 158 6.78 -5.03 1.86
C PRO A 158 7.53 -4.30 3.00
N PHE A 159 7.16 -4.59 4.24
CA PHE A 159 7.78 -3.96 5.41
C PHE A 159 9.30 -4.19 5.44
N GLY A 160 10.06 -3.15 5.72
CA GLY A 160 11.51 -3.13 5.67
C GLY A 160 12.10 -2.78 4.29
N PHE A 161 11.25 -2.64 3.26
CA PHE A 161 11.74 -2.28 1.92
C PHE A 161 12.30 -0.86 1.88
N GLU A 162 13.44 -0.73 1.23
CA GLU A 162 14.09 0.54 0.89
C GLU A 162 14.27 0.64 -0.61
N ALA A 163 14.11 1.84 -1.15
CA ALA A 163 14.32 2.10 -2.57
C ALA A 163 15.71 1.63 -3.02
N GLY A 164 15.78 0.94 -4.15
CA GLY A 164 17.00 0.34 -4.68
C GLY A 164 17.28 -1.09 -4.23
N ARG A 165 16.59 -1.60 -3.22
CA ARG A 165 16.67 -3.01 -2.83
C ARG A 165 15.79 -3.89 -3.72
N ALA A 166 16.03 -5.19 -3.71
CA ALA A 166 15.19 -6.17 -4.38
C ALA A 166 13.88 -6.33 -3.61
N LEU A 167 12.76 -5.98 -4.24
CA LEU A 167 11.45 -6.06 -3.61
C LEU A 167 11.07 -7.50 -3.21
N SER A 168 11.55 -8.48 -3.99
CA SER A 168 11.34 -9.91 -3.73
C SER A 168 11.94 -10.41 -2.41
N ALA A 169 12.87 -9.66 -1.82
CA ALA A 169 13.42 -9.98 -0.50
C ALA A 169 12.46 -9.62 0.66
N TYR A 170 11.42 -8.84 0.38
CA TYR A 170 10.53 -8.29 1.40
C TYR A 170 9.08 -8.76 1.27
N LYS A 171 8.69 -9.26 0.12
CA LYS A 171 7.30 -9.67 -0.14
C LYS A 171 7.18 -10.80 -1.14
N LEU A 172 6.03 -11.47 -1.06
CA LEU A 172 5.55 -12.40 -2.08
C LEU A 172 4.44 -11.71 -2.89
N PRO A 173 4.54 -11.62 -4.22
CA PRO A 173 3.43 -11.17 -5.06
C PRO A 173 2.20 -12.05 -4.84
N ALA A 174 1.00 -11.45 -4.91
CA ALA A 174 -0.22 -12.24 -4.94
C ALA A 174 -0.17 -13.20 -6.15
N PRO A 175 -0.46 -14.49 -5.94
CA PRO A 175 -0.32 -15.48 -6.99
C PRO A 175 -1.29 -15.20 -8.14
N PHE A 176 -0.78 -15.34 -9.34
CA PHE A 176 -1.54 -15.28 -10.58
C PHE A 176 -1.20 -16.51 -11.42
N THR A 177 -2.22 -17.20 -11.89
CA THR A 177 -2.09 -18.32 -12.84
C THR A 177 -3.18 -18.16 -13.90
N MET A 178 -2.78 -18.06 -15.16
CA MET A 178 -3.72 -17.97 -16.27
C MET A 178 -4.67 -19.19 -16.27
N GLY A 179 -5.95 -18.94 -16.43
CA GLY A 179 -6.98 -19.97 -16.38
C GLY A 179 -7.49 -20.31 -14.97
N GLN A 180 -6.87 -19.77 -13.91
CA GLN A 180 -7.30 -19.99 -12.52
C GLN A 180 -7.81 -18.69 -11.90
N GLU A 181 -9.01 -18.76 -11.35
CA GLU A 181 -9.56 -17.65 -10.60
C GLU A 181 -9.03 -17.65 -9.16
N THR A 182 -8.56 -16.50 -8.70
CA THR A 182 -8.08 -16.29 -7.32
C THR A 182 -8.90 -15.23 -6.60
N LYS A 183 -8.57 -14.95 -5.35
CA LYS A 183 -9.17 -13.85 -4.58
C LYS A 183 -8.86 -12.49 -5.22
N GLU A 184 -7.73 -12.34 -5.88
CA GLU A 184 -7.24 -11.09 -6.45
C GLU A 184 -7.47 -10.96 -7.95
N PHE A 185 -7.59 -12.08 -8.68
CA PHE A 185 -7.65 -12.09 -10.15
C PHE A 185 -8.76 -12.98 -10.69
N TYR A 186 -9.31 -12.56 -11.81
CA TYR A 186 -10.14 -13.42 -12.67
C TYR A 186 -9.27 -14.43 -13.43
N ALA A 187 -9.88 -15.49 -13.95
CA ALA A 187 -9.16 -16.51 -14.71
C ALA A 187 -8.44 -15.99 -15.96
N ASN A 188 -8.90 -14.87 -16.53
CA ASN A 188 -8.23 -14.18 -17.65
C ASN A 188 -7.10 -13.23 -17.21
N GLY A 189 -6.78 -13.16 -15.93
CA GLY A 189 -5.74 -12.30 -15.38
C GLY A 189 -6.15 -10.89 -15.04
N ALA A 190 -7.38 -10.49 -15.33
CA ALA A 190 -7.87 -9.18 -14.93
C ALA A 190 -8.01 -9.09 -13.40
N ALA A 191 -7.69 -7.93 -12.85
CA ALA A 191 -7.72 -7.69 -11.42
C ALA A 191 -9.16 -7.60 -10.87
N LYS A 192 -9.40 -8.23 -9.73
CA LYS A 192 -10.63 -8.08 -8.92
C LYS A 192 -10.48 -7.02 -7.84
N LYS A 193 -9.27 -6.62 -7.52
CA LYS A 193 -8.93 -5.78 -6.37
C LYS A 193 -8.19 -4.52 -6.83
N ASN A 194 -8.19 -3.50 -6.00
CA ASN A 194 -7.30 -2.34 -6.14
C ASN A 194 -5.84 -2.72 -5.81
N ARG A 195 -4.88 -1.89 -6.15
CA ARG A 195 -3.42 -2.09 -5.97
C ARG A 195 -2.87 -3.30 -6.74
N THR A 196 -3.40 -3.60 -7.89
CA THR A 196 -2.97 -4.74 -8.71
C THR A 196 -2.26 -4.31 -9.99
N GLN A 197 -2.08 -3.02 -10.18
CA GLN A 197 -1.42 -2.45 -11.36
C GLN A 197 -0.05 -3.10 -11.61
N GLY A 198 0.73 -3.26 -10.55
CA GLY A 198 2.03 -3.92 -10.62
C GLY A 198 1.94 -5.40 -10.95
N ASN A 199 0.96 -6.13 -10.41
CA ASN A 199 0.79 -7.55 -10.70
C ASN A 199 0.45 -7.77 -12.18
N GLU A 200 -0.40 -6.92 -12.77
CA GLU A 200 -0.73 -6.97 -14.19
C GLU A 200 0.46 -6.54 -15.05
N PHE A 201 1.16 -5.46 -14.64
CA PHE A 201 2.28 -4.90 -15.38
C PHE A 201 3.44 -5.89 -15.50
N VAL A 202 3.90 -6.52 -14.40
CA VAL A 202 5.06 -7.43 -14.43
C VAL A 202 4.83 -8.67 -15.29
N ASN A 203 3.57 -9.03 -15.53
CA ASN A 203 3.19 -10.13 -16.41
C ASN A 203 3.00 -9.68 -17.88
N SER A 204 3.06 -8.39 -18.15
CA SER A 204 2.82 -7.83 -19.48
C SER A 204 4.03 -7.96 -20.41
N ILE A 205 3.77 -7.90 -21.70
CA ILE A 205 4.82 -7.84 -22.72
C ILE A 205 5.68 -6.57 -22.56
N LYS A 206 5.12 -5.48 -22.06
CA LYS A 206 5.82 -4.20 -21.84
C LYS A 206 6.96 -4.38 -20.82
N ALA A 207 6.69 -5.00 -19.70
CA ALA A 207 7.73 -5.28 -18.69
C ALA A 207 8.85 -6.18 -19.24
N LYS A 208 8.49 -7.19 -20.05
CA LYS A 208 9.46 -8.08 -20.71
C LYS A 208 10.39 -7.35 -21.69
N HIS A 209 9.96 -6.23 -22.26
CA HIS A 209 10.75 -5.38 -23.14
C HIS A 209 11.44 -4.21 -22.41
N GLY A 210 11.52 -4.27 -21.08
CA GLY A 210 12.23 -3.26 -20.29
C GLY A 210 11.50 -1.91 -20.17
N ILE A 211 10.22 -1.83 -20.56
CA ILE A 211 9.39 -0.67 -20.27
C ILE A 211 9.14 -0.60 -18.78
N THR A 212 9.17 0.59 -18.23
CA THR A 212 8.95 0.86 -16.80
C THR A 212 7.73 1.75 -16.60
N CYS A 213 7.29 1.91 -15.36
CA CYS A 213 6.15 2.78 -15.03
C CYS A 213 6.38 4.23 -15.50
N VAL A 214 7.60 4.72 -15.37
CA VAL A 214 7.95 6.12 -15.70
C VAL A 214 8.01 6.41 -17.18
N ASN A 215 7.99 5.39 -18.04
CA ASN A 215 7.84 5.61 -19.48
C ASN A 215 6.44 6.13 -19.86
N CYS A 216 5.45 5.90 -19.00
CA CYS A 216 4.08 6.33 -19.22
C CYS A 216 3.55 7.28 -18.13
N HIS A 217 4.19 7.35 -16.98
CA HIS A 217 3.76 8.15 -15.85
C HIS A 217 4.90 9.03 -15.34
N ASN A 218 4.63 10.33 -15.18
CA ASN A 218 5.55 11.21 -14.49
C ASN A 218 5.31 11.11 -12.97
N PRO A 219 6.25 10.57 -12.17
CA PRO A 219 6.04 10.37 -10.73
C PRO A 219 5.96 11.67 -9.94
N HIS A 220 6.50 12.77 -10.47
CA HIS A 220 6.51 14.06 -9.78
C HIS A 220 5.23 14.88 -10.02
N THR A 221 4.55 14.66 -11.14
CA THR A 221 3.31 15.39 -11.48
C THR A 221 2.07 14.50 -11.39
N LEU A 222 2.26 13.18 -11.29
CA LEU A 222 1.21 12.16 -11.36
C LEU A 222 0.41 12.18 -12.68
N ALA A 223 0.88 12.92 -13.66
CA ALA A 223 0.29 13.00 -14.98
C ALA A 223 0.85 11.89 -15.90
N PRO A 224 0.08 11.47 -16.94
CA PRO A 224 0.67 10.71 -18.03
C PRO A 224 1.81 11.52 -18.66
N THR A 225 2.90 10.87 -19.03
CA THR A 225 3.90 11.44 -19.94
C THR A 225 3.27 11.51 -21.32
N ALA A 226 3.22 12.70 -21.89
CA ALA A 226 2.70 12.93 -23.24
C ALA A 226 3.53 12.20 -24.30
#